data_c9a56806b2a830fe86bde4640857a98d
#
_entry.id   c9a56806b2a830fe86bde4640857a98d
#
_cell.length_a   1.000
_cell.length_b   1.000
_cell.length_c   1.000
_cell.angle_alpha   90.00
_cell.angle_beta   90.00
_cell.angle_gamma   90.00
#
_symmetry.space_group_name_H-M   'P 1'
#
loop_
_entity.id
_entity.type
_entity.pdbx_description
1 polymer ?
#
loop_
_entity_poly.entity_id
_entity_poly.type
_entity_poly.pdbx_seq_one_letter_code
_entity_poly.pdbx_strand_id
1 'polypeptide(L)'
;MNLRFDAIAAGGDEFLVKPLKTRHLLSAVTSRVRRAHWLREIIGNPDGRDTRTGLFSRNVLIEKLGSALGDRSAALLTIALDRAGELRERIGLAGLAAIDAHVGNLLRSQLDDLDLPAQYNDFHYFVLLRRRSRSDITGIAERLRFALAGQPFIYQGQSHALTASVGMALLGGEHANVDEVVTNAEAAQIAAAHLGGNRVLWFEAKEAALLPSDPLLAVRAVLSRPLTPEQTQFDFQPIVPLTGKLSGQFELSFKVKSTTQTGVAVAYADLAPVAAECNQLATLDRWLLERSLSVREEQLKRGRQLRLFVPQSVSTLLDPDIPYWLARELKERHLSGTGLTLELPCSELIDAGARAAERLKFLHQSGVRVCLVDFGRDWAAVHALKNLTIDFVRLSAGLVAELGTAKSITDTLLALVRKAHAAGCAVIAPEVDSINRAHLLLRLGVDYGLGPAFARPSGTPEFDFARPLW
;
A
#
# COMPACT_ATOMS: atom_id res chain seq x y z
N MET A 1 -41.70 -34.01 -24.53
CA MET A 1 -41.85 -32.59 -24.72
C MET A 1 -40.73 -31.89 -23.95
N ASN A 2 -39.89 -31.13 -24.63
CA ASN A 2 -38.62 -30.67 -24.05
C ASN A 2 -38.80 -29.22 -23.57
N LEU A 3 -39.42 -29.06 -22.39
CA LEU A 3 -39.76 -27.76 -21.75
C LEU A 3 -38.60 -26.72 -21.78
N ARG A 4 -37.39 -27.22 -21.95
CA ARG A 4 -36.19 -26.37 -22.05
C ARG A 4 -36.09 -25.65 -23.40
N PHE A 5 -36.43 -26.35 -24.49
CA PHE A 5 -36.46 -25.77 -25.84
C PHE A 5 -37.62 -24.80 -26.00
N ASP A 6 -38.77 -25.11 -25.41
CA ASP A 6 -39.97 -24.29 -25.51
C ASP A 6 -39.78 -22.96 -24.75
N ALA A 7 -39.10 -22.97 -23.60
CA ALA A 7 -38.78 -21.76 -22.81
C ALA A 7 -37.79 -20.84 -23.54
N ILE A 8 -36.76 -21.39 -24.21
CA ILE A 8 -35.78 -20.63 -24.99
C ILE A 8 -36.44 -20.09 -26.28
N ALA A 9 -37.28 -20.86 -26.95
CA ALA A 9 -38.03 -20.43 -28.13
C ALA A 9 -39.04 -19.31 -27.82
N ALA A 10 -39.57 -19.28 -26.59
CA ALA A 10 -40.42 -18.19 -26.11
C ALA A 10 -39.69 -16.92 -25.68
N GLY A 11 -38.37 -16.82 -25.93
CA GLY A 11 -37.55 -15.66 -25.57
C GLY A 11 -36.92 -15.69 -24.18
N GLY A 12 -36.98 -16.87 -23.53
CA GLY A 12 -36.28 -17.07 -22.23
C GLY A 12 -34.77 -17.19 -22.44
N ASP A 13 -34.02 -16.42 -21.70
CA ASP A 13 -32.54 -16.40 -21.76
C ASP A 13 -31.86 -17.56 -21.06
N GLU A 14 -32.52 -18.17 -20.07
CA GLU A 14 -31.97 -19.27 -19.27
C GLU A 14 -33.10 -20.13 -18.68
N PHE A 15 -32.84 -21.41 -18.48
CA PHE A 15 -33.78 -22.36 -17.88
C PHE A 15 -33.17 -22.94 -16.58
N LEU A 16 -33.82 -22.64 -15.45
CA LEU A 16 -33.41 -23.13 -14.14
C LEU A 16 -34.48 -24.13 -13.60
N VAL A 17 -34.02 -25.30 -13.21
CA VAL A 17 -34.88 -26.36 -12.68
C VAL A 17 -35.01 -26.24 -11.17
N LYS A 18 -36.23 -26.33 -10.64
CA LYS A 18 -36.46 -26.42 -9.17
C LYS A 18 -36.22 -27.87 -8.68
N PRO A 19 -35.60 -28.04 -7.48
CA PRO A 19 -35.18 -27.01 -6.53
C PRO A 19 -33.92 -26.27 -6.98
N LEU A 20 -33.93 -24.92 -6.86
CA LEU A 20 -32.85 -24.06 -7.26
C LEU A 20 -31.65 -24.21 -6.32
N LYS A 21 -30.51 -24.62 -6.87
CA LYS A 21 -29.24 -24.58 -6.14
C LYS A 21 -28.66 -23.18 -6.24
N THR A 22 -28.37 -22.56 -5.10
CA THR A 22 -27.82 -21.18 -5.01
C THR A 22 -26.63 -20.95 -5.95
N ARG A 23 -25.73 -21.94 -6.07
CA ARG A 23 -24.57 -21.89 -6.94
C ARG A 23 -24.94 -21.79 -8.44
N HIS A 24 -25.99 -22.50 -8.87
CA HIS A 24 -26.46 -22.43 -10.26
C HIS A 24 -27.14 -21.08 -10.56
N LEU A 25 -27.93 -20.58 -9.62
CA LEU A 25 -28.55 -19.26 -9.74
C LEU A 25 -27.49 -18.15 -9.82
N LEU A 26 -26.52 -18.15 -8.93
CA LEU A 26 -25.43 -17.17 -8.94
C LEU A 26 -24.62 -17.25 -10.25
N SER A 27 -24.29 -18.44 -10.73
CA SER A 27 -23.57 -18.62 -11.99
C SER A 27 -24.36 -18.09 -13.19
N ALA A 28 -25.66 -18.38 -13.27
CA ALA A 28 -26.54 -17.90 -14.33
C ALA A 28 -26.67 -16.38 -14.31
N VAL A 29 -26.90 -15.77 -13.13
CA VAL A 29 -26.98 -14.32 -12.95
C VAL A 29 -25.66 -13.65 -13.32
N THR A 30 -24.53 -14.15 -12.81
CA THR A 30 -23.20 -13.59 -13.09
C THR A 30 -22.86 -13.64 -14.59
N SER A 31 -23.15 -14.76 -15.26
CA SER A 31 -22.95 -14.91 -16.71
C SER A 31 -23.79 -13.91 -17.50
N ARG A 32 -25.03 -13.67 -17.09
CA ARG A 32 -25.95 -12.73 -17.76
C ARG A 32 -25.55 -11.28 -17.53
N VAL A 33 -25.17 -10.93 -16.33
CA VAL A 33 -24.66 -9.59 -16.01
C VAL A 33 -23.43 -9.30 -16.85
N ARG A 34 -22.47 -10.23 -16.95
CA ARG A 34 -21.29 -10.08 -17.84
C ARG A 34 -21.67 -9.92 -19.30
N ARG A 35 -22.61 -10.72 -19.79
CA ARG A 35 -23.06 -10.63 -21.20
C ARG A 35 -23.83 -9.34 -21.46
N ALA A 36 -24.64 -8.87 -20.52
CA ALA A 36 -25.34 -7.58 -20.65
C ALA A 36 -24.37 -6.40 -20.63
N HIS A 37 -23.32 -6.44 -19.79
CA HIS A 37 -22.23 -5.46 -19.83
C HIS A 37 -21.50 -5.49 -21.16
N TRP A 38 -21.10 -6.66 -21.65
CA TRP A 38 -20.42 -6.83 -22.92
C TRP A 38 -21.29 -6.36 -24.12
N LEU A 39 -22.58 -6.65 -24.13
CA LEU A 39 -23.51 -6.17 -25.17
C LEU A 39 -23.72 -4.65 -25.11
N ARG A 40 -23.76 -4.05 -23.91
CA ARG A 40 -23.84 -2.59 -23.76
C ARG A 40 -22.56 -1.89 -24.23
N GLU A 41 -21.41 -2.49 -24.00
CA GLU A 41 -20.12 -1.98 -24.53
C GLU A 41 -20.05 -2.03 -26.07
N ILE A 42 -20.61 -3.07 -26.69
CA ILE A 42 -20.55 -3.25 -28.16
C ILE A 42 -21.69 -2.53 -28.88
N ILE A 43 -22.92 -2.59 -28.36
CA ILE A 43 -24.11 -2.06 -29.08
C ILE A 43 -24.41 -0.61 -28.70
N GLY A 44 -24.02 -0.20 -27.50
CA GLY A 44 -24.34 1.14 -26.95
C GLY A 44 -23.39 2.25 -27.38
N ASN A 45 -22.25 1.94 -28.05
CA ASN A 45 -21.28 2.98 -28.36
C ASN A 45 -20.46 2.64 -29.62
N PRO A 46 -20.92 3.01 -30.81
CA PRO A 46 -20.23 2.77 -32.09
C PRO A 46 -18.80 3.38 -32.11
N ASP A 47 -18.54 4.40 -31.28
CA ASP A 47 -17.23 5.05 -31.20
C ASP A 47 -16.31 4.47 -30.12
N GLY A 48 -16.75 3.45 -29.35
CA GLY A 48 -15.96 2.81 -28.28
C GLY A 48 -15.65 3.69 -27.08
N ARG A 49 -16.44 4.78 -26.89
CA ARG A 49 -16.31 5.72 -25.76
C ARG A 49 -17.33 5.42 -24.68
N ASP A 50 -16.94 5.50 -23.42
CA ASP A 50 -17.85 5.50 -22.29
C ASP A 50 -18.72 6.76 -22.29
N THR A 51 -20.04 6.60 -22.21
CA THR A 51 -20.99 7.73 -22.30
C THR A 51 -20.92 8.69 -21.13
N ARG A 52 -20.45 8.24 -19.97
CA ARG A 52 -20.34 9.01 -18.73
C ARG A 52 -19.05 9.84 -18.69
N THR A 53 -17.94 9.24 -19.10
CA THR A 53 -16.62 9.88 -19.03
C THR A 53 -16.21 10.49 -20.39
N GLY A 54 -16.79 9.99 -21.48
CA GLY A 54 -16.41 10.31 -22.85
C GLY A 54 -15.02 9.79 -23.25
N LEU A 55 -14.38 8.99 -22.37
CA LEU A 55 -13.09 8.36 -22.62
C LEU A 55 -13.26 7.08 -23.42
N PHE A 56 -12.23 6.68 -24.15
CA PHE A 56 -12.22 5.39 -24.84
C PHE A 56 -12.12 4.23 -23.85
N SER A 57 -12.65 3.08 -24.23
CA SER A 57 -12.49 1.85 -23.45
C SER A 57 -11.06 1.30 -23.58
N ARG A 58 -10.66 0.48 -22.60
CA ARG A 58 -9.38 -0.24 -22.61
C ARG A 58 -9.16 -1.03 -23.90
N ASN A 59 -10.20 -1.67 -24.45
CA ASN A 59 -10.09 -2.50 -25.66
C ASN A 59 -9.73 -1.64 -26.90
N VAL A 60 -10.35 -0.48 -27.04
CA VAL A 60 -10.04 0.48 -28.11
C VAL A 60 -8.61 0.99 -27.97
N LEU A 61 -8.18 1.30 -26.73
CA LEU A 61 -6.81 1.74 -26.48
C LEU A 61 -5.80 0.69 -26.93
N ILE A 62 -5.97 -0.58 -26.54
CA ILE A 62 -5.04 -1.68 -26.88
C ILE A 62 -4.96 -1.87 -28.40
N GLU A 63 -6.10 -1.84 -29.11
CA GLU A 63 -6.15 -1.91 -30.58
C GLU A 63 -5.37 -0.77 -31.24
N LYS A 64 -5.58 0.47 -30.76
CA LYS A 64 -4.91 1.65 -31.30
C LYS A 64 -3.42 1.70 -30.97
N LEU A 65 -3.02 1.21 -29.77
CA LEU A 65 -1.61 1.02 -29.41
C LEU A 65 -0.93 0.02 -30.35
N GLY A 66 -1.58 -1.15 -30.61
CA GLY A 66 -1.05 -2.13 -31.55
C GLY A 66 -0.81 -1.55 -32.96
N SER A 67 -1.73 -0.71 -33.43
CA SER A 67 -1.58 -0.05 -34.73
C SER A 67 -0.57 1.11 -34.74
N ALA A 68 -0.17 1.61 -33.60
CA ALA A 68 0.79 2.70 -33.42
C ALA A 68 2.20 2.21 -33.05
N LEU A 69 2.40 0.90 -32.84
CA LEU A 69 3.72 0.33 -32.55
C LEU A 69 4.72 0.67 -33.67
N GLY A 70 5.92 1.10 -33.28
CA GLY A 70 6.95 1.55 -34.22
C GLY A 70 6.81 3.01 -34.69
N ASP A 71 5.71 3.69 -34.34
CA ASP A 71 5.56 5.13 -34.60
C ASP A 71 6.41 5.96 -33.64
N ARG A 72 7.52 6.49 -34.13
CA ARG A 72 8.45 7.33 -33.35
C ARG A 72 7.87 8.66 -32.90
N SER A 73 6.70 9.05 -33.44
CA SER A 73 5.98 10.27 -33.03
C SER A 73 4.90 9.98 -31.96
N ALA A 74 4.69 8.71 -31.61
CA ALA A 74 3.67 8.30 -30.66
C ALA A 74 4.27 8.02 -29.27
N ALA A 75 3.52 8.40 -28.22
CA ALA A 75 3.83 8.09 -26.85
C ALA A 75 2.58 7.68 -26.08
N LEU A 76 2.73 6.76 -25.15
CA LEU A 76 1.73 6.40 -24.16
C LEU A 76 2.01 7.17 -22.87
N LEU A 77 0.99 7.87 -22.39
CA LEU A 77 0.96 8.40 -21.04
C LEU A 77 0.09 7.49 -20.17
N THR A 78 0.54 7.20 -18.97
CA THR A 78 -0.28 6.62 -17.91
C THR A 78 -0.42 7.62 -16.78
N ILE A 79 -1.65 7.83 -16.31
CA ILE A 79 -2.02 8.84 -15.31
C ILE A 79 -2.74 8.11 -14.19
N ALA A 80 -2.15 8.07 -13.00
CA ALA A 80 -2.80 7.53 -11.82
C ALA A 80 -3.02 8.63 -10.78
N LEU A 81 -4.23 8.70 -10.22
CA LEU A 81 -4.50 9.62 -9.12
C LEU A 81 -3.71 9.20 -7.88
N ASP A 82 -3.01 10.15 -7.28
CA ASP A 82 -2.26 9.93 -6.05
C ASP A 82 -3.23 9.68 -4.88
N ARG A 83 -2.83 8.84 -3.94
CA ARG A 83 -3.63 8.48 -2.76
C ARG A 83 -5.06 7.98 -3.10
N ALA A 84 -5.18 7.20 -4.17
CA ALA A 84 -6.46 6.67 -4.66
C ALA A 84 -7.23 5.87 -3.58
N GLY A 85 -6.54 5.14 -2.71
CA GLY A 85 -7.14 4.42 -1.58
C GLY A 85 -7.86 5.35 -0.61
N GLU A 86 -7.19 6.42 -0.14
CA GLU A 86 -7.79 7.41 0.76
C GLU A 86 -8.98 8.14 0.10
N LEU A 87 -8.85 8.42 -1.19
CA LEU A 87 -9.92 9.07 -1.95
C LEU A 87 -11.14 8.16 -2.06
N ARG A 88 -10.94 6.87 -2.36
CA ARG A 88 -12.01 5.85 -2.43
C ARG A 88 -12.76 5.73 -1.10
N GLU A 89 -12.04 5.72 0.02
CA GLU A 89 -12.64 5.67 1.35
C GLU A 89 -13.53 6.89 1.63
N ARG A 90 -13.09 8.08 1.22
CA ARG A 90 -13.84 9.34 1.44
C ARG A 90 -15.09 9.48 0.58
N ILE A 91 -15.03 9.09 -0.70
CA ILE A 91 -16.13 9.27 -1.65
C ILE A 91 -17.03 8.04 -1.77
N GLY A 92 -16.59 6.87 -1.32
CA GLY A 92 -17.30 5.60 -1.43
C GLY A 92 -17.53 5.14 -2.87
N LEU A 93 -18.20 4.01 -3.04
CA LEU A 93 -18.49 3.45 -4.38
C LEU A 93 -19.33 4.38 -5.26
N ALA A 94 -20.27 5.14 -4.69
CA ALA A 94 -21.10 6.08 -5.44
C ALA A 94 -20.29 7.26 -5.98
N GLY A 95 -19.24 7.69 -5.27
CA GLY A 95 -18.36 8.77 -5.71
C GLY A 95 -17.41 8.38 -6.84
N LEU A 96 -17.09 7.08 -7.01
CA LEU A 96 -16.21 6.60 -8.09
C LEU A 96 -16.71 7.00 -9.47
N ALA A 97 -18.00 6.83 -9.73
CA ALA A 97 -18.59 7.23 -11.00
C ALA A 97 -18.51 8.74 -11.26
N ALA A 98 -18.65 9.54 -10.22
CA ALA A 98 -18.60 11.00 -10.32
C ALA A 98 -17.16 11.51 -10.54
N ILE A 99 -16.16 10.91 -9.86
CA ILE A 99 -14.77 11.32 -10.07
C ILE A 99 -14.25 10.91 -11.43
N ASP A 100 -14.61 9.74 -11.96
CA ASP A 100 -14.25 9.32 -13.31
C ASP A 100 -14.82 10.28 -14.37
N ALA A 101 -16.08 10.72 -14.21
CA ALA A 101 -16.67 11.73 -15.09
C ALA A 101 -15.95 13.08 -14.98
N HIS A 102 -15.57 13.51 -13.77
CA HIS A 102 -14.82 14.74 -13.53
C HIS A 102 -13.45 14.69 -14.23
N VAL A 103 -12.68 13.62 -14.00
CA VAL A 103 -11.36 13.43 -14.61
C VAL A 103 -11.48 13.27 -16.12
N GLY A 104 -12.46 12.51 -16.60
CA GLY A 104 -12.71 12.33 -18.03
C GLY A 104 -12.99 13.65 -18.75
N ASN A 105 -13.83 14.52 -18.17
CA ASN A 105 -14.09 15.86 -18.70
C ASN A 105 -12.82 16.71 -18.71
N LEU A 106 -12.05 16.67 -17.65
CA LEU A 106 -10.82 17.44 -17.51
C LEU A 106 -9.78 16.99 -18.53
N LEU A 107 -9.52 15.68 -18.67
CA LEU A 107 -8.58 15.17 -19.67
C LEU A 107 -8.98 15.60 -21.09
N ARG A 108 -10.26 15.44 -21.46
CA ARG A 108 -10.75 15.84 -22.80
C ARG A 108 -10.64 17.35 -23.06
N SER A 109 -10.80 18.18 -22.04
CA SER A 109 -10.67 19.64 -22.19
C SER A 109 -9.24 20.10 -22.51
N GLN A 110 -8.23 19.26 -22.21
CA GLN A 110 -6.81 19.57 -22.39
C GLN A 110 -6.17 18.87 -23.59
N LEU A 111 -6.91 18.01 -24.27
CA LEU A 111 -6.42 17.16 -25.37
C LEU A 111 -7.07 17.54 -26.68
N ASP A 112 -6.37 17.27 -27.79
CA ASP A 112 -6.85 17.49 -29.16
C ASP A 112 -7.65 16.26 -29.66
N ASP A 113 -8.39 16.40 -30.74
CA ASP A 113 -9.19 15.33 -31.34
C ASP A 113 -8.38 14.12 -31.84
N LEU A 114 -7.07 14.31 -32.05
CA LEU A 114 -6.14 13.24 -32.44
C LEU A 114 -5.60 12.43 -31.23
N ASP A 115 -5.79 12.94 -30.05
CA ASP A 115 -5.37 12.29 -28.82
C ASP A 115 -6.42 11.28 -28.37
N LEU A 116 -5.99 10.18 -27.79
CA LEU A 116 -6.86 9.10 -27.40
C LEU A 116 -6.79 8.87 -25.89
N PRO A 117 -7.60 9.62 -25.11
CA PRO A 117 -7.73 9.37 -23.69
C PRO A 117 -8.64 8.16 -23.42
N ALA A 118 -8.19 7.24 -22.57
CA ALA A 118 -8.90 6.03 -22.22
C ALA A 118 -8.92 5.81 -20.72
N GLN A 119 -9.98 5.22 -20.22
CA GLN A 119 -10.05 4.71 -18.85
C GLN A 119 -9.54 3.27 -18.82
N TYR A 120 -8.57 2.99 -17.94
CA TYR A 120 -7.98 1.67 -17.82
C TYR A 120 -8.56 0.90 -16.64
N ASN A 121 -8.58 1.52 -15.47
CA ASN A 121 -9.19 1.03 -14.24
C ASN A 121 -9.72 2.23 -13.42
N ASP A 122 -10.23 1.99 -12.21
CA ASP A 122 -10.56 3.04 -11.23
C ASP A 122 -9.31 3.89 -10.96
N PHE A 123 -9.45 5.22 -11.07
CA PHE A 123 -8.38 6.21 -10.83
C PHE A 123 -7.14 6.10 -11.75
N HIS A 124 -7.21 5.28 -12.80
CA HIS A 124 -6.09 5.04 -13.69
C HIS A 124 -6.50 5.24 -15.15
N TYR A 125 -5.83 6.16 -15.84
CA TYR A 125 -6.15 6.62 -17.16
C TYR A 125 -4.94 6.55 -18.07
N PHE A 126 -5.16 6.27 -19.34
CA PHE A 126 -4.14 6.29 -20.38
C PHE A 126 -4.44 7.36 -21.41
N VAL A 127 -3.39 7.91 -22.01
CA VAL A 127 -3.53 8.81 -23.18
C VAL A 127 -2.51 8.41 -24.22
N LEU A 128 -2.98 7.99 -25.39
CA LEU A 128 -2.13 7.82 -26.56
C LEU A 128 -2.00 9.17 -27.26
N LEU A 129 -0.78 9.70 -27.32
CA LEU A 129 -0.43 10.96 -27.97
C LEU A 129 0.36 10.71 -29.24
N ARG A 130 0.21 11.60 -30.25
CA ARG A 130 1.07 11.66 -31.42
C ARG A 130 1.62 13.07 -31.58
N ARG A 131 2.92 13.23 -31.28
CA ARG A 131 3.63 14.52 -31.33
C ARG A 131 5.05 14.32 -31.81
N ARG A 132 5.57 15.35 -32.51
CA ARG A 132 6.89 15.28 -33.16
C ARG A 132 8.06 15.33 -32.18
N SER A 133 7.87 15.88 -30.98
CA SER A 133 8.97 16.02 -30.01
C SER A 133 8.59 15.51 -28.60
N ARG A 134 9.60 15.00 -27.88
CA ARG A 134 9.45 14.65 -26.45
C ARG A 134 9.03 15.88 -25.62
N SER A 135 9.51 17.06 -25.98
CA SER A 135 9.17 18.30 -25.28
C SER A 135 7.68 18.62 -25.36
N ASP A 136 7.06 18.43 -26.55
CA ASP A 136 5.62 18.65 -26.73
C ASP A 136 4.80 17.66 -25.91
N ILE A 137 5.20 16.37 -25.90
CA ILE A 137 4.57 15.33 -25.11
C ILE A 137 4.67 15.65 -23.59
N THR A 138 5.86 16.04 -23.14
CA THR A 138 6.09 16.46 -21.73
C THR A 138 5.22 17.68 -21.40
N GLY A 139 5.12 18.66 -22.29
CA GLY A 139 4.29 19.84 -22.09
C GLY A 139 2.80 19.50 -21.94
N ILE A 140 2.30 18.51 -22.72
CA ILE A 140 0.92 18.02 -22.58
C ILE A 140 0.74 17.29 -21.25
N ALA A 141 1.65 16.40 -20.89
CA ALA A 141 1.60 15.66 -19.63
C ALA A 141 1.59 16.59 -18.42
N GLU A 142 2.44 17.63 -18.41
CA GLU A 142 2.46 18.64 -17.36
C GLU A 142 1.17 19.47 -17.31
N ARG A 143 0.59 19.83 -18.46
CA ARG A 143 -0.73 20.51 -18.46
C ARG A 143 -1.81 19.64 -17.87
N LEU A 144 -1.89 18.35 -18.20
CA LEU A 144 -2.85 17.41 -17.63
C LEU A 144 -2.68 17.30 -16.12
N ARG A 145 -1.45 17.11 -15.66
CA ARG A 145 -1.12 17.06 -14.24
C ARG A 145 -1.54 18.36 -13.51
N PHE A 146 -1.19 19.50 -14.09
CA PHE A 146 -1.48 20.82 -13.52
C PHE A 146 -2.98 21.09 -13.49
N ALA A 147 -3.71 20.69 -14.52
CA ALA A 147 -5.18 20.81 -14.58
C ALA A 147 -5.87 19.97 -13.50
N LEU A 148 -5.39 18.73 -13.27
CA LEU A 148 -5.88 17.87 -12.20
C LEU A 148 -5.62 18.49 -10.81
N ALA A 149 -4.43 19.02 -10.58
CA ALA A 149 -4.09 19.64 -9.32
C ALA A 149 -4.82 20.98 -9.07
N GLY A 150 -5.13 21.70 -10.13
CA GLY A 150 -5.78 23.03 -10.08
C GLY A 150 -7.31 22.98 -9.96
N GLN A 151 -7.94 21.84 -10.22
CA GLN A 151 -9.40 21.69 -10.20
C GLN A 151 -9.81 20.61 -9.16
N PRO A 152 -10.12 21.02 -7.92
CA PRO A 152 -10.54 20.07 -6.91
C PRO A 152 -11.88 19.42 -7.29
N PHE A 153 -12.00 18.13 -6.99
CA PHE A 153 -13.23 17.38 -7.16
C PHE A 153 -14.21 17.71 -6.03
N ILE A 154 -15.39 18.22 -6.39
CA ILE A 154 -16.44 18.53 -5.40
C ILE A 154 -17.45 17.41 -5.38
N TYR A 155 -17.58 16.75 -4.24
CA TYR A 155 -18.53 15.66 -4.05
C TYR A 155 -19.29 15.84 -2.72
N GLN A 156 -20.63 15.79 -2.78
CA GLN A 156 -21.51 15.98 -1.62
C GLN A 156 -21.19 17.25 -0.79
N GLY A 157 -20.80 18.34 -1.47
CA GLY A 157 -20.44 19.61 -0.83
C GLY A 157 -19.03 19.65 -0.22
N GLN A 158 -18.28 18.57 -0.29
CA GLN A 158 -16.87 18.51 0.14
C GLN A 158 -15.92 18.67 -1.04
N SER A 159 -14.83 19.40 -0.82
CA SER A 159 -13.79 19.63 -1.81
C SER A 159 -12.63 18.63 -1.59
N HIS A 160 -12.29 17.86 -2.61
CA HIS A 160 -11.20 16.89 -2.60
C HIS A 160 -10.12 17.35 -3.56
N ALA A 161 -8.95 17.71 -3.03
CA ALA A 161 -7.77 18.01 -3.87
C ALA A 161 -7.33 16.74 -4.59
N LEU A 162 -7.08 16.86 -5.91
CA LEU A 162 -6.58 15.78 -6.73
C LEU A 162 -5.14 16.08 -7.12
N THR A 163 -4.28 15.09 -7.07
CA THR A 163 -2.97 15.09 -7.72
C THR A 163 -2.79 13.80 -8.49
N ALA A 164 -1.91 13.79 -9.47
CA ALA A 164 -1.65 12.61 -10.26
C ALA A 164 -0.17 12.43 -10.55
N SER A 165 0.26 11.18 -10.54
CA SER A 165 1.57 10.76 -11.04
C SER A 165 1.44 10.30 -12.48
N VAL A 166 2.28 10.82 -13.37
CA VAL A 166 2.22 10.56 -14.80
C VAL A 166 3.51 9.91 -15.27
N GLY A 167 3.37 8.74 -15.92
CA GLY A 167 4.46 8.04 -16.59
C GLY A 167 4.33 8.14 -18.11
N MET A 168 5.43 8.19 -18.82
CA MET A 168 5.46 8.32 -20.26
C MET A 168 6.41 7.31 -20.90
N ALA A 169 5.98 6.65 -21.98
CA ALA A 169 6.82 5.79 -22.82
C ALA A 169 6.62 6.08 -24.29
N LEU A 170 7.71 6.07 -25.07
CA LEU A 170 7.63 6.21 -26.53
C LEU A 170 7.18 4.88 -27.17
N LEU A 171 6.34 4.93 -28.20
CA LEU A 171 5.98 3.75 -29.00
C LEU A 171 7.01 3.44 -30.10
N GLY A 172 7.82 4.43 -30.46
CA GLY A 172 8.91 4.29 -31.41
C GLY A 172 10.17 3.79 -30.74
N GLY A 173 10.57 2.56 -31.04
CA GLY A 173 11.76 1.92 -30.47
C GLY A 173 11.78 0.44 -30.79
N GLU A 174 12.61 -0.34 -30.08
CA GLU A 174 12.70 -1.79 -30.21
C GLU A 174 11.68 -2.53 -29.32
N HIS A 175 10.46 -1.95 -29.15
CA HIS A 175 9.42 -2.60 -28.38
C HIS A 175 8.82 -3.78 -29.16
N ALA A 176 8.80 -4.94 -28.52
CA ALA A 176 8.32 -6.17 -29.13
C ALA A 176 6.78 -6.23 -29.23
N ASN A 177 6.06 -5.57 -28.31
CA ASN A 177 4.60 -5.63 -28.21
C ASN A 177 4.00 -4.47 -27.39
N VAL A 178 2.68 -4.41 -27.36
CA VAL A 178 1.90 -3.41 -26.62
C VAL A 178 2.12 -3.51 -25.11
N ASP A 179 2.23 -4.73 -24.58
CA ASP A 179 2.39 -4.98 -23.15
C ASP A 179 3.68 -4.37 -22.59
N GLU A 180 4.76 -4.39 -23.40
CA GLU A 180 6.03 -3.77 -23.04
C GLU A 180 5.91 -2.24 -22.95
N VAL A 181 5.23 -1.60 -23.89
CA VAL A 181 5.02 -0.14 -23.86
C VAL A 181 4.18 0.27 -22.65
N VAL A 182 3.12 -0.50 -22.37
CA VAL A 182 2.27 -0.28 -21.17
C VAL A 182 3.08 -0.44 -19.91
N THR A 183 3.84 -1.54 -19.77
CA THR A 183 4.70 -1.81 -18.63
C THR A 183 5.72 -0.68 -18.41
N ASN A 184 6.33 -0.17 -19.48
CA ASN A 184 7.31 0.90 -19.41
C ASN A 184 6.68 2.24 -18.95
N ALA A 185 5.50 2.57 -19.46
CA ALA A 185 4.77 3.76 -19.01
C ALA A 185 4.33 3.64 -17.55
N GLU A 186 3.82 2.47 -17.12
CA GLU A 186 3.43 2.20 -15.74
C GLU A 186 4.63 2.25 -14.80
N ALA A 187 5.78 1.70 -15.18
CA ALA A 187 7.00 1.79 -14.38
C ALA A 187 7.43 3.24 -14.12
N ALA A 188 7.37 4.10 -15.14
CA ALA A 188 7.65 5.52 -14.98
C ALA A 188 6.62 6.22 -14.07
N GLN A 189 5.33 5.85 -14.16
CA GLN A 189 4.26 6.40 -13.31
C GLN A 189 4.46 5.98 -11.85
N ILE A 190 4.77 4.72 -11.58
CA ILE A 190 5.08 4.20 -10.25
C ILE A 190 6.28 4.95 -9.66
N ALA A 191 7.34 5.16 -10.45
CA ALA A 191 8.49 5.96 -10.03
C ALA A 191 8.09 7.39 -9.66
N ALA A 192 7.22 8.03 -10.46
CA ALA A 192 6.69 9.35 -10.18
C ALA A 192 5.94 9.41 -8.84
N ALA A 193 5.12 8.39 -8.55
CA ALA A 193 4.40 8.26 -7.27
C ALA A 193 5.36 8.07 -6.08
N HIS A 194 6.35 7.20 -6.20
CA HIS A 194 7.37 6.95 -5.16
C HIS A 194 8.24 8.17 -4.85
N LEU A 195 8.49 9.02 -5.83
CA LEU A 195 9.23 10.27 -5.63
C LEU A 195 8.39 11.40 -5.02
N GLY A 196 7.21 11.09 -4.46
CA GLY A 196 6.34 12.03 -3.75
C GLY A 196 5.07 12.41 -4.51
N GLY A 197 4.80 11.78 -5.65
CA GLY A 197 3.61 12.03 -6.47
C GLY A 197 3.59 13.39 -7.17
N ASN A 198 2.48 13.72 -7.80
CA ASN A 198 2.20 14.99 -8.48
C ASN A 198 3.34 15.43 -9.42
N ARG A 199 3.81 14.51 -10.28
CA ARG A 199 4.92 14.74 -11.23
C ARG A 199 4.80 13.89 -12.48
N VAL A 200 5.62 14.24 -13.46
CA VAL A 200 5.69 13.57 -14.76
C VAL A 200 7.08 12.97 -14.93
N LEU A 201 7.18 11.71 -15.33
CA LEU A 201 8.46 11.05 -15.62
C LEU A 201 8.40 10.31 -16.96
N TRP A 202 9.53 10.33 -17.69
CA TRP A 202 9.77 9.47 -18.82
C TRP A 202 10.31 8.13 -18.38
N PHE A 203 9.90 7.08 -19.10
CA PHE A 203 10.61 5.82 -19.03
C PHE A 203 11.99 5.98 -19.69
N GLU A 204 13.05 5.82 -18.92
CA GLU A 204 14.44 5.79 -19.39
C GLU A 204 15.00 4.40 -19.15
N ALA A 205 15.39 3.69 -20.22
CA ALA A 205 15.88 2.33 -20.14
C ALA A 205 17.13 2.19 -19.20
N LYS A 206 17.90 3.27 -19.02
CA LYS A 206 19.00 3.33 -18.05
C LYS A 206 18.53 3.52 -16.61
N GLU A 207 17.45 4.24 -16.40
CA GLU A 207 16.82 4.42 -15.08
C GLU A 207 15.88 3.26 -14.74
N ALA A 208 15.28 2.65 -15.75
CA ALA A 208 14.51 1.40 -15.58
C ALA A 208 15.41 0.20 -15.21
N ALA A 209 16.69 0.24 -15.54
CA ALA A 209 17.65 -0.70 -14.98
C ALA A 209 17.91 -0.46 -13.48
N LEU A 210 17.48 0.69 -12.94
CA LEU A 210 17.52 1.04 -11.53
C LEU A 210 16.15 0.90 -10.83
N LEU A 211 15.08 0.85 -11.62
CA LEU A 211 13.73 0.51 -11.13
C LEU A 211 13.49 -0.95 -11.51
N PRO A 212 13.01 -1.81 -10.60
CA PRO A 212 12.65 -3.18 -10.96
C PRO A 212 11.60 -3.12 -12.07
N SER A 213 11.84 -3.80 -13.17
CA SER A 213 10.79 -4.23 -14.08
C SER A 213 9.78 -5.00 -13.23
N ASP A 214 8.63 -4.41 -12.96
CA ASP A 214 7.64 -4.84 -11.99
C ASP A 214 8.25 -5.24 -10.63
N PRO A 215 8.23 -4.33 -9.60
CA PRO A 215 8.61 -4.70 -8.24
C PRO A 215 7.89 -5.97 -7.78
N LEU A 216 6.67 -6.18 -8.28
CA LEU A 216 5.83 -7.34 -8.02
C LEU A 216 6.41 -8.63 -8.62
N LEU A 217 6.98 -8.61 -9.83
CA LEU A 217 7.64 -9.77 -10.42
C LEU A 217 8.93 -10.13 -9.68
N ALA A 218 9.73 -9.12 -9.31
CA ALA A 218 10.93 -9.34 -8.50
C ALA A 218 10.58 -9.91 -7.12
N VAL A 219 9.54 -9.38 -6.48
CA VAL A 219 9.02 -9.88 -5.21
C VAL A 219 8.43 -11.28 -5.35
N ARG A 220 7.59 -11.53 -6.37
CA ARG A 220 7.06 -12.88 -6.67
C ARG A 220 8.15 -13.89 -6.93
N ALA A 221 9.19 -13.53 -7.67
CA ALA A 221 10.35 -14.39 -7.92
C ALA A 221 11.12 -14.72 -6.63
N VAL A 222 11.22 -13.77 -5.71
CA VAL A 222 11.82 -13.98 -4.39
C VAL A 222 10.95 -14.88 -3.53
N LEU A 223 9.65 -14.62 -3.47
CA LEU A 223 8.69 -15.38 -2.65
C LEU A 223 8.39 -16.78 -3.20
N SER A 224 8.69 -17.06 -4.48
CA SER A 224 8.55 -18.40 -5.07
C SER A 224 9.58 -19.43 -4.57
N ARG A 225 10.57 -18.99 -3.79
CA ARG A 225 11.62 -19.84 -3.19
C ARG A 225 11.70 -19.58 -1.69
N PRO A 226 12.15 -20.55 -0.88
CA PRO A 226 12.43 -20.31 0.52
C PRO A 226 13.45 -19.18 0.68
N LEU A 227 13.16 -18.22 1.56
CA LEU A 227 14.06 -17.11 1.85
C LEU A 227 15.31 -17.62 2.57
N THR A 228 16.49 -17.22 2.07
CA THR A 228 17.76 -17.54 2.73
C THR A 228 18.32 -16.32 3.46
N PRO A 229 19.16 -16.53 4.49
CA PRO A 229 19.77 -15.41 5.23
C PRO A 229 20.59 -14.46 4.33
N GLU A 230 21.22 -14.97 3.27
CA GLU A 230 22.05 -14.19 2.34
C GLU A 230 21.24 -13.25 1.46
N GLN A 231 19.99 -13.63 1.18
CA GLN A 231 19.04 -12.85 0.39
C GLN A 231 18.34 -11.77 1.21
N THR A 232 18.50 -11.79 2.52
CA THR A 232 17.78 -10.92 3.44
C THR A 232 18.72 -9.96 4.17
N GLN A 233 18.19 -8.82 4.54
CA GLN A 233 18.89 -7.83 5.33
C GLN A 233 18.00 -7.41 6.50
N PHE A 234 18.58 -7.43 7.69
CA PHE A 234 17.99 -6.86 8.89
C PHE A 234 18.74 -5.60 9.27
N ASP A 235 18.00 -4.52 9.43
CA ASP A 235 18.50 -3.28 10.00
C ASP A 235 17.75 -3.02 11.33
N PHE A 236 18.48 -2.56 12.33
CA PHE A 236 17.97 -2.29 13.66
C PHE A 236 18.02 -0.80 13.93
N GLN A 237 16.87 -0.20 14.25
CA GLN A 237 16.80 1.21 14.63
C GLN A 237 16.42 1.33 16.08
N PRO A 238 17.19 2.05 16.94
CA PRO A 238 16.89 2.17 18.34
C PRO A 238 15.59 2.96 18.55
N ILE A 239 14.72 2.43 19.42
CA ILE A 239 13.55 3.14 19.95
C ILE A 239 13.98 3.76 21.26
N VAL A 240 14.18 5.07 21.25
CA VAL A 240 14.83 5.81 22.33
C VAL A 240 13.79 6.38 23.29
N PRO A 241 13.92 6.16 24.62
CA PRO A 241 13.02 6.76 25.58
C PRO A 241 13.26 8.28 25.66
N LEU A 242 12.21 9.07 25.53
CA LEU A 242 12.25 10.52 25.70
C LEU A 242 12.21 10.91 27.19
N THR A 243 11.74 10.03 28.06
CA THR A 243 11.53 10.21 29.51
C THR A 243 12.54 9.46 30.37
N GLY A 244 13.78 9.37 29.96
CA GLY A 244 14.90 8.98 30.86
C GLY A 244 14.96 7.54 31.40
N LYS A 245 14.10 6.61 31.00
CA LYS A 245 14.19 5.19 31.37
C LYS A 245 14.94 4.42 30.29
N LEU A 246 16.13 3.94 30.63
CA LEU A 246 16.98 3.13 29.75
C LEU A 246 16.25 1.84 29.35
N SER A 247 16.05 1.62 28.05
CA SER A 247 15.54 0.33 27.54
C SER A 247 16.18 0.04 26.19
N GLY A 248 16.98 -1.03 26.12
CA GLY A 248 17.55 -1.51 24.87
C GLY A 248 16.50 -2.16 23.98
N GLN A 249 15.73 -1.35 23.26
CA GLN A 249 14.70 -1.82 22.33
C GLN A 249 14.91 -1.24 20.95
N PHE A 250 14.67 -2.07 19.92
CA PHE A 250 14.91 -1.73 18.54
C PHE A 250 13.71 -2.09 17.66
N GLU A 251 13.41 -1.24 16.71
CA GLU A 251 12.59 -1.58 15.57
C GLU A 251 13.41 -2.42 14.59
N LEU A 252 12.83 -3.50 14.09
CA LEU A 252 13.42 -4.34 13.07
C LEU A 252 12.92 -3.94 11.69
N SER A 253 13.81 -3.41 10.87
CA SER A 253 13.57 -3.24 9.44
C SER A 253 14.02 -4.49 8.69
N PHE A 254 13.10 -5.09 7.95
CA PHE A 254 13.36 -6.25 7.10
C PHE A 254 13.30 -5.89 5.64
N LYS A 255 14.33 -6.30 4.89
CA LYS A 255 14.42 -6.10 3.45
C LYS A 255 14.89 -7.39 2.78
N VAL A 256 14.42 -7.64 1.58
CA VAL A 256 14.87 -8.73 0.74
C VAL A 256 15.64 -8.17 -0.45
N LYS A 257 16.86 -8.68 -0.68
CA LYS A 257 17.70 -8.29 -1.81
C LYS A 257 17.11 -8.85 -3.10
N SER A 258 16.93 -8.00 -4.09
CA SER A 258 16.49 -8.44 -5.41
C SER A 258 17.50 -9.40 -6.02
N THR A 259 17.03 -10.54 -6.55
CA THR A 259 17.86 -11.49 -7.28
C THR A 259 18.12 -11.07 -8.73
N THR A 260 17.33 -10.12 -9.23
CA THR A 260 17.37 -9.65 -10.62
C THR A 260 18.20 -8.39 -10.80
N GLN A 261 18.51 -7.68 -9.70
CA GLN A 261 19.30 -6.43 -9.75
C GLN A 261 20.20 -6.31 -8.52
N THR A 262 21.48 -6.09 -8.75
CA THR A 262 22.47 -5.84 -7.69
C THR A 262 22.16 -4.48 -7.03
N GLY A 263 21.88 -4.51 -5.72
CA GLY A 263 21.75 -3.31 -4.88
C GLY A 263 20.34 -2.86 -4.53
N VAL A 264 19.29 -3.44 -5.13
CA VAL A 264 17.90 -3.11 -4.75
C VAL A 264 17.42 -4.07 -3.65
N ALA A 265 16.95 -3.51 -2.55
CA ALA A 265 16.35 -4.26 -1.45
C ALA A 265 14.89 -3.79 -1.26
N VAL A 266 13.96 -4.76 -1.23
CA VAL A 266 12.52 -4.50 -1.07
C VAL A 266 12.16 -4.62 0.40
N ALA A 267 11.52 -3.60 0.97
CA ALA A 267 11.13 -3.57 2.37
C ALA A 267 9.88 -4.44 2.65
N TYR A 268 9.70 -4.85 3.91
CA TYR A 268 8.54 -5.65 4.33
C TYR A 268 7.21 -4.99 3.95
N ALA A 269 7.10 -3.67 4.09
CA ALA A 269 5.87 -2.94 3.74
C ALA A 269 5.45 -3.11 2.27
N ASP A 270 6.42 -3.27 1.37
CA ASP A 270 6.18 -3.49 -0.06
C ASP A 270 6.04 -5.00 -0.38
N LEU A 271 6.67 -5.86 0.43
CA LEU A 271 6.61 -7.32 0.28
C LEU A 271 5.26 -7.89 0.74
N ALA A 272 4.72 -7.41 1.88
CA ALA A 272 3.57 -8.00 2.54
C ALA A 272 2.30 -8.01 1.66
N PRO A 273 1.92 -6.92 0.96
CA PRO A 273 0.76 -6.94 0.06
C PRO A 273 0.89 -7.98 -1.06
N VAL A 274 2.07 -8.10 -1.66
CA VAL A 274 2.34 -9.08 -2.73
C VAL A 274 2.36 -10.51 -2.20
N ALA A 275 2.93 -10.71 -1.01
CA ALA A 275 2.90 -12.00 -0.34
C ALA A 275 1.46 -12.44 -0.03
N ALA A 276 0.58 -11.50 0.31
CA ALA A 276 -0.85 -11.75 0.51
C ALA A 276 -1.53 -12.22 -0.78
N GLU A 277 -1.30 -11.54 -1.90
CA GLU A 277 -1.83 -11.94 -3.22
C GLU A 277 -1.35 -13.33 -3.66
N CYS A 278 -0.11 -13.69 -3.29
CA CYS A 278 0.48 -15.00 -3.60
C CYS A 278 0.16 -16.08 -2.55
N ASN A 279 -0.64 -15.82 -1.53
CA ASN A 279 -0.87 -16.69 -0.38
C ASN A 279 0.42 -17.11 0.36
N GLN A 280 1.44 -16.24 0.39
CA GLN A 280 2.74 -16.46 1.02
C GLN A 280 2.96 -15.59 2.27
N LEU A 281 1.98 -14.75 2.63
CA LEU A 281 2.14 -13.77 3.73
C LEU A 281 2.40 -14.47 5.07
N ALA A 282 1.66 -15.52 5.40
CA ALA A 282 1.87 -16.27 6.64
C ALA A 282 3.27 -16.95 6.68
N THR A 283 3.77 -17.42 5.52
CA THR A 283 5.11 -17.99 5.41
C THR A 283 6.19 -16.93 5.63
N LEU A 284 6.02 -15.74 5.04
CA LEU A 284 6.91 -14.60 5.20
C LEU A 284 6.95 -14.13 6.66
N ASP A 285 5.79 -13.94 7.28
CA ASP A 285 5.66 -13.48 8.66
C ASP A 285 6.26 -14.47 9.65
N ARG A 286 5.98 -15.76 9.46
CA ARG A 286 6.56 -16.82 10.28
C ARG A 286 8.07 -16.86 10.14
N TRP A 287 8.62 -16.78 8.92
CA TRP A 287 10.04 -16.74 8.69
C TRP A 287 10.69 -15.53 9.39
N LEU A 288 10.05 -14.35 9.32
CA LEU A 288 10.52 -13.14 10.00
C LEU A 288 10.55 -13.31 11.52
N LEU A 289 9.53 -13.94 12.12
CA LEU A 289 9.51 -14.28 13.53
C LEU A 289 10.62 -15.25 13.91
N GLU A 290 10.78 -16.36 13.19
CA GLU A 290 11.84 -17.36 13.43
C GLU A 290 13.23 -16.71 13.41
N ARG A 291 13.48 -15.86 12.42
CA ARG A 291 14.75 -15.15 12.32
C ARG A 291 14.97 -14.14 13.45
N SER A 292 13.92 -13.42 13.82
CA SER A 292 13.95 -12.47 14.95
C SER A 292 14.27 -13.18 16.28
N LEU A 293 13.70 -14.36 16.50
CA LEU A 293 14.00 -15.19 17.67
C LEU A 293 15.46 -15.67 17.66
N SER A 294 15.98 -16.07 16.49
CA SER A 294 17.39 -16.48 16.34
C SER A 294 18.36 -15.34 16.68
N VAL A 295 18.08 -14.13 16.21
CA VAL A 295 18.88 -12.93 16.53
C VAL A 295 18.86 -12.67 18.04
N ARG A 296 17.69 -12.76 18.69
CA ARG A 296 17.56 -12.57 20.14
C ARG A 296 18.32 -13.64 20.94
N GLU A 297 18.27 -14.90 20.48
CA GLU A 297 19.01 -16.00 21.11
C GLU A 297 20.53 -15.78 21.01
N GLU A 298 21.03 -15.34 19.86
CA GLU A 298 22.44 -15.00 19.67
C GLU A 298 22.89 -13.86 20.60
N GLN A 299 22.07 -12.80 20.75
CA GLN A 299 22.39 -11.69 21.65
C GLN A 299 22.32 -12.11 23.11
N LEU A 300 21.40 -13.00 23.49
CA LEU A 300 21.31 -13.54 24.83
C LEU A 300 22.55 -14.36 25.18
N LYS A 301 23.07 -15.19 24.25
CA LYS A 301 24.34 -15.92 24.42
C LYS A 301 25.54 -14.97 24.63
N ARG A 302 25.47 -13.74 24.15
CA ARG A 302 26.45 -12.67 24.39
C ARG A 302 26.18 -11.86 25.68
N GLY A 303 25.21 -12.29 26.49
CA GLY A 303 24.82 -11.62 27.73
C GLY A 303 23.96 -10.34 27.52
N ARG A 304 23.45 -10.12 26.31
CA ARG A 304 22.65 -8.93 25.98
C ARG A 304 21.17 -9.29 25.86
N GLN A 305 20.32 -8.66 26.66
CA GLN A 305 18.87 -8.76 26.51
C GLN A 305 18.37 -7.81 25.43
N LEU A 306 18.04 -8.36 24.26
CA LEU A 306 17.52 -7.60 23.13
C LEU A 306 15.98 -7.61 23.11
N ARG A 307 15.37 -6.45 22.99
CA ARG A 307 13.95 -6.27 22.73
C ARG A 307 13.74 -5.83 21.30
N LEU A 308 12.91 -6.57 20.55
CA LEU A 308 12.64 -6.30 19.13
C LEU A 308 11.17 -6.00 18.91
N PHE A 309 10.93 -4.97 18.13
CA PHE A 309 9.65 -4.67 17.47
C PHE A 309 9.72 -5.26 16.08
N VAL A 310 8.77 -6.14 15.75
CA VAL A 310 8.80 -6.96 14.55
C VAL A 310 7.49 -6.78 13.78
N PRO A 311 7.53 -6.28 12.53
CA PRO A 311 6.33 -6.11 11.74
C PRO A 311 5.68 -7.45 11.43
N GLN A 312 4.35 -7.49 11.51
CA GLN A 312 3.52 -8.67 11.26
C GLN A 312 2.18 -8.26 10.65
N SER A 313 1.54 -9.15 9.94
CA SER A 313 0.17 -8.98 9.47
C SER A 313 -0.85 -9.48 10.50
N VAL A 314 -2.01 -8.86 10.50
CA VAL A 314 -3.12 -9.32 11.35
C VAL A 314 -3.66 -10.66 10.84
N SER A 315 -3.66 -10.91 9.53
CA SER A 315 -4.11 -12.18 8.95
C SER A 315 -3.29 -13.38 9.46
N THR A 316 -1.97 -13.22 9.58
CA THR A 316 -1.09 -14.24 10.17
C THR A 316 -1.36 -14.44 11.66
N LEU A 317 -1.62 -13.36 12.41
CA LEU A 317 -2.01 -13.45 13.82
C LEU A 317 -3.32 -14.23 14.01
N LEU A 318 -4.25 -14.14 13.08
CA LEU A 318 -5.54 -14.84 13.14
C LEU A 318 -5.44 -16.34 12.81
N ASP A 319 -4.33 -16.81 12.24
CA ASP A 319 -4.06 -18.24 12.07
C ASP A 319 -4.00 -18.90 13.46
N PRO A 320 -4.81 -19.94 13.71
CA PRO A 320 -4.88 -20.60 15.01
C PRO A 320 -3.53 -21.11 15.51
N ASP A 321 -2.66 -21.55 14.60
CA ASP A 321 -1.42 -22.24 14.95
C ASP A 321 -0.28 -21.29 15.32
N ILE A 322 -0.27 -20.08 14.77
CA ILE A 322 0.85 -19.12 14.94
C ILE A 322 1.05 -18.69 16.39
N PRO A 323 0.04 -18.27 17.16
CA PRO A 323 0.24 -17.89 18.56
C PRO A 323 0.78 -19.04 19.43
N TYR A 324 0.28 -20.26 19.21
CA TYR A 324 0.74 -21.45 19.95
C TYR A 324 2.18 -21.84 19.56
N TRP A 325 2.46 -21.80 18.25
CA TRP A 325 3.81 -22.02 17.74
C TRP A 325 4.79 -21.02 18.35
N LEU A 326 4.46 -19.73 18.34
CA LEU A 326 5.33 -18.67 18.89
C LEU A 326 5.59 -18.85 20.38
N ALA A 327 4.55 -19.19 21.17
CA ALA A 327 4.69 -19.45 22.60
C ALA A 327 5.61 -20.66 22.86
N ARG A 328 5.51 -21.72 22.04
CA ARG A 328 6.39 -22.90 22.12
C ARG A 328 7.83 -22.54 21.78
N GLU A 329 8.09 -21.83 20.69
CA GLU A 329 9.43 -21.42 20.25
C GLU A 329 10.13 -20.56 21.33
N LEU A 330 9.40 -19.62 21.93
CA LEU A 330 9.92 -18.79 23.03
C LEU A 330 10.38 -19.68 24.20
N LYS A 331 9.58 -20.68 24.58
CA LYS A 331 9.89 -21.60 25.68
C LYS A 331 11.08 -22.51 25.34
N GLU A 332 11.12 -23.10 24.15
CA GLU A 332 12.18 -24.00 23.70
C GLU A 332 13.54 -23.29 23.61
N ARG A 333 13.54 -22.02 23.18
CA ARG A 333 14.76 -21.18 23.10
C ARG A 333 15.10 -20.46 24.39
N HIS A 334 14.35 -20.68 25.46
CA HIS A 334 14.50 -19.97 26.73
C HIS A 334 14.48 -18.45 26.64
N LEU A 335 13.68 -17.91 25.72
CA LEU A 335 13.52 -16.48 25.48
C LEU A 335 12.31 -15.93 26.23
N SER A 336 12.48 -14.77 26.88
CA SER A 336 11.34 -14.04 27.48
C SER A 336 10.44 -13.46 26.39
N GLY A 337 9.13 -13.68 26.48
CA GLY A 337 8.15 -13.05 25.60
C GLY A 337 8.22 -11.52 25.62
N THR A 338 8.54 -10.92 26.79
CA THR A 338 8.63 -9.45 26.96
C THR A 338 9.71 -8.78 26.10
N GLY A 339 10.61 -9.56 25.51
CA GLY A 339 11.59 -9.08 24.54
C GLY A 339 11.09 -9.08 23.09
N LEU A 340 9.84 -9.49 22.82
CA LEU A 340 9.23 -9.47 21.50
C LEU A 340 7.98 -8.60 21.52
N THR A 341 7.92 -7.65 20.62
CA THR A 341 6.74 -6.80 20.36
C THR A 341 6.33 -6.97 18.90
N LEU A 342 5.09 -7.38 18.68
CA LEU A 342 4.53 -7.49 17.33
C LEU A 342 3.97 -6.13 16.89
N GLU A 343 4.39 -5.64 15.75
CA GLU A 343 3.86 -4.41 15.15
C GLU A 343 2.75 -4.78 14.18
N LEU A 344 1.55 -4.30 14.46
CA LEU A 344 0.35 -4.62 13.70
C LEU A 344 -0.29 -3.36 13.14
N PRO A 345 -0.69 -3.34 11.85
CA PRO A 345 -1.40 -2.22 11.25
C PRO A 345 -2.73 -1.97 11.97
N CYS A 346 -2.96 -0.71 12.32
CA CYS A 346 -4.12 -0.30 13.09
C CYS A 346 -5.46 -0.60 12.38
N SER A 347 -5.55 -0.30 11.08
CA SER A 347 -6.74 -0.55 10.26
C SER A 347 -7.11 -2.03 10.21
N GLU A 348 -6.13 -2.91 9.91
CA GLU A 348 -6.37 -4.35 9.83
C GLU A 348 -6.84 -4.94 11.16
N LEU A 349 -6.30 -4.45 12.29
CA LEU A 349 -6.67 -4.96 13.60
C LEU A 349 -8.09 -4.57 14.00
N ILE A 350 -8.54 -3.39 13.62
CA ILE A 350 -9.92 -2.93 13.82
C ILE A 350 -10.89 -3.82 13.04
N ASP A 351 -10.59 -4.12 11.79
CA ASP A 351 -11.41 -4.97 10.92
C ASP A 351 -11.52 -6.40 11.46
N ALA A 352 -10.46 -6.90 12.08
CA ALA A 352 -10.43 -8.25 12.69
C ALA A 352 -11.25 -8.34 13.99
N GLY A 353 -11.44 -7.25 14.71
CA GLY A 353 -12.32 -7.10 15.86
C GLY A 353 -12.11 -8.14 16.98
N ALA A 354 -13.21 -8.82 17.37
CA ALA A 354 -13.18 -9.77 18.49
C ALA A 354 -12.23 -10.97 18.29
N ARG A 355 -12.04 -11.42 17.04
CA ARG A 355 -11.11 -12.52 16.73
C ARG A 355 -9.67 -12.16 17.08
N ALA A 356 -9.26 -10.92 16.79
CA ALA A 356 -7.94 -10.43 17.15
C ALA A 356 -7.78 -10.31 18.66
N ALA A 357 -8.80 -9.81 19.38
CA ALA A 357 -8.75 -9.62 20.82
C ALA A 357 -8.42 -10.93 21.59
N GLU A 358 -9.00 -12.05 21.19
CA GLU A 358 -8.72 -13.36 21.77
C GLU A 358 -7.27 -13.77 21.55
N ARG A 359 -6.74 -13.60 20.33
CA ARG A 359 -5.36 -13.97 19.99
C ARG A 359 -4.34 -13.08 20.70
N LEU A 360 -4.60 -11.78 20.77
CA LEU A 360 -3.75 -10.83 21.50
C LEU A 360 -3.67 -11.16 22.98
N LYS A 361 -4.81 -11.52 23.60
CA LYS A 361 -4.84 -11.94 25.00
C LYS A 361 -3.98 -13.18 25.27
N PHE A 362 -4.04 -14.17 24.38
CA PHE A 362 -3.21 -15.38 24.47
C PHE A 362 -1.71 -15.05 24.35
N LEU A 363 -1.33 -14.22 23.36
CA LEU A 363 0.07 -13.79 23.19
C LEU A 363 0.57 -13.01 24.41
N HIS A 364 -0.24 -12.13 24.96
CA HIS A 364 0.09 -11.38 26.15
C HIS A 364 0.34 -12.28 27.38
N GLN A 365 -0.40 -13.39 27.54
CA GLN A 365 -0.15 -14.39 28.57
C GLN A 365 1.23 -15.06 28.41
N SER A 366 1.74 -15.16 27.19
CA SER A 366 3.11 -15.62 26.89
C SER A 366 4.16 -14.52 27.07
N GLY A 367 3.76 -13.32 27.49
CA GLY A 367 4.61 -12.16 27.67
C GLY A 367 4.90 -11.36 26.39
N VAL A 368 4.43 -11.81 25.22
CA VAL A 368 4.59 -11.10 23.96
C VAL A 368 3.79 -9.80 24.00
N ARG A 369 4.39 -8.71 23.55
CA ARG A 369 3.80 -7.38 23.53
C ARG A 369 3.29 -7.02 22.14
N VAL A 370 2.41 -6.03 22.09
CA VAL A 370 1.79 -5.55 20.84
C VAL A 370 1.92 -4.05 20.71
N CYS A 371 2.32 -3.63 19.52
CA CYS A 371 2.38 -2.24 19.09
C CYS A 371 1.42 -2.02 17.92
N LEU A 372 0.48 -1.09 18.05
CA LEU A 372 -0.32 -0.62 16.91
C LEU A 372 0.48 0.42 16.13
N VAL A 373 0.64 0.20 14.84
CA VAL A 373 1.30 1.18 13.95
C VAL A 373 0.29 2.02 13.19
N ASP A 374 0.70 3.20 12.72
CA ASP A 374 -0.13 4.23 12.06
C ASP A 374 -1.28 4.75 12.92
N PHE A 375 -1.09 4.83 14.24
CA PHE A 375 -2.09 5.32 15.17
C PHE A 375 -2.37 6.81 14.98
N GLY A 376 -3.68 7.15 14.95
CA GLY A 376 -4.15 8.53 14.83
C GLY A 376 -4.60 8.95 13.44
N ARG A 377 -4.48 8.08 12.43
CA ARG A 377 -5.11 8.29 11.12
C ARG A 377 -6.63 8.14 11.20
N ASP A 378 -7.09 7.17 12.00
CA ASP A 378 -8.50 6.87 12.18
C ASP A 378 -8.89 6.96 13.66
N TRP A 379 -9.98 7.67 13.97
CA TRP A 379 -10.54 7.72 15.31
C TRP A 379 -11.16 6.41 15.77
N ALA A 380 -11.57 5.52 14.87
CA ALA A 380 -12.05 4.18 15.21
C ALA A 380 -10.97 3.38 15.97
N ALA A 381 -9.69 3.56 15.62
CA ALA A 381 -8.56 2.98 16.30
C ALA A 381 -8.46 3.37 17.78
N VAL A 382 -8.75 4.62 18.07
CA VAL A 382 -8.72 5.15 19.44
C VAL A 382 -9.81 4.52 20.31
N HIS A 383 -10.97 4.22 19.73
CA HIS A 383 -12.05 3.53 20.42
C HIS A 383 -11.76 2.04 20.63
N ALA A 384 -11.07 1.41 19.67
CA ALA A 384 -10.71 -0.02 19.72
C ALA A 384 -9.70 -0.33 20.84
N LEU A 385 -8.83 0.62 21.24
CA LEU A 385 -7.84 0.42 22.30
C LEU A 385 -8.45 -0.09 23.61
N LYS A 386 -9.68 0.27 23.94
CA LYS A 386 -10.34 -0.14 25.20
C LYS A 386 -10.64 -1.63 25.26
N ASN A 387 -10.76 -2.28 24.10
CA ASN A 387 -11.19 -3.67 23.98
C ASN A 387 -10.05 -4.62 23.58
N LEU A 388 -8.85 -4.08 23.34
CA LEU A 388 -7.69 -4.82 22.89
C LEU A 388 -6.56 -4.74 23.90
N THR A 389 -5.80 -5.82 24.04
CA THR A 389 -4.60 -5.86 24.90
C THR A 389 -3.42 -5.33 24.11
N ILE A 390 -3.14 -4.03 24.23
CA ILE A 390 -2.12 -3.29 23.48
C ILE A 390 -1.15 -2.66 24.48
N ASP A 391 0.15 -2.78 24.22
CA ASP A 391 1.21 -2.22 25.07
C ASP A 391 1.75 -0.89 24.54
N PHE A 392 1.81 -0.76 23.20
CA PHE A 392 2.36 0.41 22.54
C PHE A 392 1.46 0.89 21.39
N VAL A 393 1.49 2.18 21.15
CA VAL A 393 0.97 2.77 19.91
C VAL A 393 2.08 3.57 19.24
N ARG A 394 2.27 3.39 17.94
CA ARG A 394 3.15 4.20 17.12
C ARG A 394 2.32 5.18 16.32
N LEU A 395 2.56 6.48 16.54
CA LEU A 395 1.85 7.55 15.85
C LEU A 395 2.07 7.46 14.34
N SER A 396 1.12 7.97 13.56
CA SER A 396 1.32 8.13 12.12
C SER A 396 2.46 9.11 11.84
N ALA A 397 3.37 8.72 10.94
CA ALA A 397 4.51 9.55 10.53
C ALA A 397 4.08 10.91 9.99
N GLY A 398 2.98 10.96 9.22
CA GLY A 398 2.41 12.20 8.70
C GLY A 398 2.01 13.19 9.80
N LEU A 399 1.38 12.72 10.88
CA LEU A 399 1.02 13.58 12.01
C LEU A 399 2.26 14.12 12.75
N VAL A 400 3.29 13.28 12.89
CA VAL A 400 4.55 13.71 13.51
C VAL A 400 5.29 14.71 12.63
N ALA A 401 5.29 14.53 11.32
CA ALA A 401 5.91 15.44 10.36
C ALA A 401 5.26 16.84 10.38
N GLU A 402 3.95 16.90 10.58
CA GLU A 402 3.18 18.15 10.63
C GLU A 402 3.24 18.86 12.00
N LEU A 403 3.89 18.26 13.02
CA LEU A 403 4.01 18.86 14.35
C LEU A 403 4.74 20.22 14.27
N GLY A 404 4.08 21.24 14.81
CA GLY A 404 4.60 22.63 14.79
C GLY A 404 4.12 23.47 13.61
N THR A 405 3.43 22.91 12.61
CA THR A 405 2.88 23.66 11.47
C THR A 405 1.57 24.37 11.81
N ALA A 406 0.72 23.74 12.62
CA ALA A 406 -0.56 24.29 13.05
C ALA A 406 -0.88 23.87 14.50
N LYS A 407 -1.58 24.76 15.22
CA LYS A 407 -2.04 24.47 16.58
C LYS A 407 -2.99 23.27 16.64
N SER A 408 -3.86 23.11 15.64
CA SER A 408 -4.80 21.99 15.55
C SER A 408 -4.10 20.62 15.52
N ILE A 409 -2.97 20.50 14.87
CA ILE A 409 -2.15 19.28 14.83
C ILE A 409 -1.57 18.97 16.21
N THR A 410 -1.07 19.99 16.91
CA THR A 410 -0.54 19.85 18.26
C THR A 410 -1.64 19.41 19.24
N ASP A 411 -2.84 20.00 19.14
CA ASP A 411 -3.98 19.63 19.97
C ASP A 411 -4.47 18.19 19.67
N THR A 412 -4.46 17.79 18.41
CA THR A 412 -4.79 16.42 17.97
C THR A 412 -3.78 15.41 18.54
N LEU A 413 -2.49 15.65 18.39
CA LEU A 413 -1.45 14.78 18.94
C LEU A 413 -1.56 14.67 20.47
N LEU A 414 -1.77 15.77 21.17
CA LEU A 414 -1.97 15.78 22.64
C LEU A 414 -3.18 14.93 23.04
N ALA A 415 -4.29 15.03 22.28
CA ALA A 415 -5.48 14.23 22.55
C ALA A 415 -5.24 12.73 22.31
N LEU A 416 -4.51 12.35 21.26
CA LEU A 416 -4.14 10.97 20.95
C LEU A 416 -3.23 10.38 22.04
N VAL A 417 -2.19 11.10 22.45
CA VAL A 417 -1.27 10.69 23.52
C VAL A 417 -2.04 10.43 24.82
N ARG A 418 -2.89 11.37 25.25
CA ARG A 418 -3.71 11.21 26.45
C ARG A 418 -4.64 10.00 26.39
N LYS A 419 -5.25 9.73 25.23
CA LYS A 419 -6.12 8.56 25.05
C LYS A 419 -5.35 7.25 25.06
N ALA A 420 -4.18 7.20 24.47
CA ALA A 420 -3.28 6.05 24.52
C ALA A 420 -2.86 5.75 25.97
N HIS A 421 -2.42 6.76 26.71
CA HIS A 421 -2.07 6.61 28.12
C HIS A 421 -3.26 6.18 28.99
N ALA A 422 -4.44 6.72 28.74
CA ALA A 422 -5.66 6.30 29.44
C ALA A 422 -6.05 4.84 29.17
N ALA A 423 -5.60 4.27 28.06
CA ALA A 423 -5.74 2.85 27.72
C ALA A 423 -4.55 1.99 28.24
N GLY A 424 -3.57 2.60 28.93
CA GLY A 424 -2.37 1.91 29.42
C GLY A 424 -1.27 1.69 28.39
N CYS A 425 -1.37 2.31 27.21
CA CYS A 425 -0.40 2.16 26.13
C CYS A 425 0.69 3.22 26.21
N ALA A 426 1.95 2.82 26.00
CA ALA A 426 3.03 3.76 25.77
C ALA A 426 3.05 4.26 24.30
N VAL A 427 3.46 5.51 24.08
CA VAL A 427 3.40 6.18 22.79
C VAL A 427 4.78 6.32 22.17
N ILE A 428 4.91 5.90 20.91
CA ILE A 428 6.13 5.99 20.11
C ILE A 428 5.91 6.98 18.96
N ALA A 429 6.81 7.94 18.81
CA ALA A 429 6.83 8.83 17.63
C ALA A 429 7.85 8.33 16.60
N PRO A 430 7.43 8.01 15.38
CA PRO A 430 8.33 7.65 14.28
C PRO A 430 8.95 8.87 13.62
N GLU A 431 9.99 8.66 12.81
CA GLU A 431 10.61 9.62 11.90
C GLU A 431 11.01 10.96 12.56
N VAL A 432 11.47 10.89 13.81
CA VAL A 432 11.97 12.07 14.51
C VAL A 432 13.28 12.53 13.84
N ASP A 433 13.22 13.68 13.15
CA ASP A 433 14.29 14.21 12.31
C ASP A 433 15.25 15.17 13.04
N SER A 434 14.81 15.73 14.16
CA SER A 434 15.56 16.74 14.89
C SER A 434 15.33 16.67 16.40
N ILE A 435 16.32 17.13 17.16
CA ILE A 435 16.24 17.22 18.62
C ILE A 435 15.13 18.20 19.04
N ASN A 436 14.91 19.28 18.28
CA ASN A 436 13.81 20.21 18.57
C ASN A 436 12.45 19.51 18.47
N ARG A 437 12.25 18.63 17.47
CA ARG A 437 11.03 17.84 17.36
C ARG A 437 10.90 16.85 18.51
N ALA A 438 11.99 16.20 18.93
CA ALA A 438 12.01 15.33 20.08
C ALA A 438 11.58 16.09 21.37
N HIS A 439 12.04 17.31 21.58
CA HIS A 439 11.59 18.14 22.70
C HIS A 439 10.10 18.49 22.65
N LEU A 440 9.55 18.79 21.47
CA LEU A 440 8.12 19.06 21.30
C LEU A 440 7.29 17.79 21.65
N LEU A 441 7.71 16.64 21.15
CA LEU A 441 7.06 15.34 21.42
C LEU A 441 7.10 15.00 22.91
N LEU A 442 8.23 15.20 23.57
CA LEU A 442 8.37 15.03 25.02
C LEU A 442 7.37 15.91 25.79
N ARG A 443 7.22 17.19 25.41
CA ARG A 443 6.24 18.12 26.01
C ARG A 443 4.79 17.68 25.82
N LEU A 444 4.49 16.96 24.74
CA LEU A 444 3.17 16.35 24.50
C LEU A 444 2.95 15.06 25.28
N GLY A 445 3.99 14.57 25.98
CA GLY A 445 3.92 13.34 26.77
C GLY A 445 4.23 12.06 25.98
N VAL A 446 4.86 12.16 24.81
CA VAL A 446 5.31 10.97 24.05
C VAL A 446 6.43 10.29 24.80
N ASP A 447 6.35 8.95 24.92
CA ASP A 447 7.27 8.17 25.75
C ASP A 447 8.57 7.83 25.03
N TYR A 448 8.48 7.51 23.74
CA TYR A 448 9.60 7.05 22.92
C TYR A 448 9.63 7.76 21.58
N GLY A 449 10.84 7.86 21.01
CA GLY A 449 11.05 8.33 19.67
C GLY A 449 11.97 7.39 18.88
N LEU A 450 11.77 7.30 17.58
CA LEU A 450 12.71 6.68 16.66
C LEU A 450 12.87 7.57 15.43
N GLY A 451 14.06 7.59 14.85
CA GLY A 451 14.32 8.42 13.70
C GLY A 451 15.77 8.88 13.61
N PRO A 452 16.12 9.59 12.52
CA PRO A 452 17.49 10.02 12.23
C PRO A 452 18.07 10.99 13.25
N ALA A 453 17.24 11.68 14.06
CA ALA A 453 17.71 12.52 15.16
C ALA A 453 18.49 11.74 16.22
N PHE A 454 18.21 10.46 16.40
CA PHE A 454 18.85 9.59 17.39
C PHE A 454 19.90 8.69 16.74
N ALA A 455 19.47 7.88 15.76
CA ALA A 455 20.34 7.02 14.98
C ALA A 455 19.65 6.59 13.67
N ARG A 456 20.47 6.31 12.66
CA ARG A 456 20.00 5.62 11.45
C ARG A 456 19.92 4.11 11.69
N PRO A 457 19.06 3.36 10.96
CA PRO A 457 19.08 1.91 10.98
C PRO A 457 20.47 1.34 10.70
N SER A 458 20.89 0.32 11.42
CA SER A 458 22.18 -0.35 11.24
C SER A 458 22.02 -1.87 11.24
N GLY A 459 22.96 -2.59 10.60
CA GLY A 459 22.94 -4.06 10.53
C GLY A 459 23.21 -4.76 11.87
N THR A 460 23.54 -4.02 12.93
CA THR A 460 23.76 -4.56 14.29
C THR A 460 22.90 -3.83 15.32
N PRO A 461 22.31 -4.53 16.31
CA PRO A 461 21.51 -3.93 17.37
C PRO A 461 22.39 -3.31 18.46
N GLU A 462 23.20 -2.31 18.10
CA GLU A 462 24.12 -1.63 18.99
C GLU A 462 23.78 -0.14 19.09
N PHE A 463 23.47 0.32 20.31
CA PHE A 463 23.19 1.72 20.59
C PHE A 463 23.46 1.98 22.07
N ASP A 464 24.07 3.12 22.37
CA ASP A 464 24.31 3.56 23.76
C ASP A 464 23.09 4.32 24.29
N PHE A 465 22.17 3.57 24.92
CA PHE A 465 20.99 4.14 25.56
C PHE A 465 21.30 4.97 26.82
N ALA A 466 22.54 4.88 27.36
CA ALA A 466 22.95 5.68 28.51
C ALA A 466 23.40 7.10 28.13
N ARG A 467 23.65 7.34 26.84
CA ARG A 467 24.05 8.65 26.36
C ARG A 467 22.91 9.66 26.51
N PRO A 468 23.15 10.83 27.15
CA PRO A 468 22.15 11.89 27.20
C PRO A 468 21.68 12.30 25.82
N LEU A 469 20.39 12.50 25.63
CA LEU A 469 19.82 12.95 24.34
C LEU A 469 19.98 14.45 24.13
N TRP A 470 20.11 15.20 25.23
CA TRP A 470 20.26 16.67 25.33
C TRP A 470 21.11 17.07 26.53
#